data_039d60e10ec7bc480ab892d1a4f207c7
#
_entry.id   039d60e10ec7bc480ab892d1a4f207c7
#
_cell.length_a   1.000
_cell.length_b   1.000
_cell.length_c   1.000
_cell.angle_alpha   90.00
_cell.angle_beta   90.00
_cell.angle_gamma   90.00
#
_symmetry.space_group_name_H-M   'P 1'
#
loop_
_entity.id
_entity.type
_entity.pdbx_description
1 polymer ?
#
loop_
_entity_poly.entity_id
_entity_poly.type
_entity_poly.pdbx_seq_one_letter_code
_entity_poly.pdbx_strand_id
1 'polypeptide(L)'
;MFPSFAQRCGVHDGARESAVQSAAQRIQDSGVELVRLAWCDVHGALRGKTLTAPAAIKALTAGVGMVGTLLLKDTSDRTVFKVFEPGDMGDMPGFAGAANLMLLPDPASFQVLPWAAATGRLRCQPWFQDGTPVPYDSRRVLQRALAQLGERG
;
A
#
# COMPACT_ATOMS: atom_id res chain seq x y z
N MET A 1 -5.78 -22.43 -10.58
CA MET A 1 -5.00 -21.15 -10.58
C MET A 1 -5.43 -20.37 -9.35
N PHE A 2 -4.53 -19.97 -8.48
CA PHE A 2 -4.87 -19.18 -7.29
C PHE A 2 -5.14 -17.72 -7.67
N PRO A 3 -6.10 -17.04 -7.02
CA PRO A 3 -6.39 -15.64 -7.29
C PRO A 3 -5.18 -14.74 -6.97
N SER A 4 -4.96 -13.71 -7.79
CA SER A 4 -3.97 -12.67 -7.50
C SER A 4 -4.31 -11.93 -6.21
N PHE A 5 -3.36 -11.20 -5.63
CA PHE A 5 -3.64 -10.44 -4.40
C PHE A 5 -4.71 -9.35 -4.66
N ALA A 6 -4.67 -8.67 -5.79
CA ALA A 6 -5.69 -7.70 -6.17
C ALA A 6 -7.10 -8.31 -6.27
N GLN A 7 -7.21 -9.56 -6.74
CA GLN A 7 -8.48 -10.30 -6.73
C GLN A 7 -8.95 -10.62 -5.32
N ARG A 8 -8.05 -11.04 -4.43
CA ARG A 8 -8.39 -11.28 -3.01
C ARG A 8 -8.89 -10.02 -2.30
N CYS A 9 -8.34 -8.86 -2.67
CA CYS A 9 -8.76 -7.56 -2.13
C CYS A 9 -10.12 -7.08 -2.71
N GLY A 10 -10.70 -7.78 -3.69
CA GLY A 10 -11.96 -7.36 -4.34
C GLY A 10 -11.82 -6.07 -5.19
N VAL A 11 -10.60 -5.70 -5.59
CA VAL A 11 -10.34 -4.48 -6.37
C VAL A 11 -9.90 -4.78 -7.81
N HIS A 12 -10.08 -6.01 -8.26
CA HIS A 12 -9.71 -6.44 -9.61
C HIS A 12 -10.93 -6.37 -10.53
N ASP A 13 -10.96 -5.36 -11.38
CA ASP A 13 -11.96 -5.14 -12.43
C ASP A 13 -11.27 -4.73 -13.73
N GLY A 14 -12.04 -4.60 -14.81
CA GLY A 14 -11.51 -4.22 -16.13
C GLY A 14 -10.83 -2.84 -16.15
N ALA A 15 -11.31 -1.90 -15.34
CA ALA A 15 -10.70 -0.57 -15.23
C ALA A 15 -9.32 -0.66 -14.57
N ARG A 16 -9.20 -1.46 -13.49
CA ARG A 16 -7.91 -1.70 -12.86
C ARG A 16 -6.95 -2.48 -13.75
N GLU A 17 -7.42 -3.48 -14.50
CA GLU A 17 -6.58 -4.19 -15.47
C GLU A 17 -5.97 -3.25 -16.50
N SER A 18 -6.77 -2.38 -17.10
CA SER A 18 -6.31 -1.36 -18.05
C SER A 18 -5.32 -0.39 -17.40
N ALA A 19 -5.58 0.03 -16.15
CA ALA A 19 -4.68 0.90 -15.40
C ALA A 19 -3.34 0.21 -15.07
N VAL A 20 -3.36 -1.08 -14.73
CA VAL A 20 -2.14 -1.88 -14.49
C VAL A 20 -1.31 -1.99 -15.77
N GLN A 21 -1.92 -2.27 -16.91
CA GLN A 21 -1.23 -2.33 -18.21
C GLN A 21 -0.61 -0.98 -18.56
N SER A 22 -1.37 0.10 -18.43
CA SER A 22 -0.89 1.47 -18.66
C SER A 22 0.27 1.84 -17.73
N ALA A 23 0.17 1.53 -16.44
CA ALA A 23 1.24 1.79 -15.48
C ALA A 23 2.51 0.99 -15.80
N ALA A 24 2.37 -0.29 -16.15
CA ALA A 24 3.49 -1.13 -16.51
C ALA A 24 4.22 -0.58 -17.75
N GLN A 25 3.47 -0.18 -18.78
CA GLN A 25 4.03 0.43 -19.99
C GLN A 25 4.76 1.75 -19.66
N ARG A 26 4.13 2.63 -18.88
CA ARG A 26 4.75 3.90 -18.47
C ARG A 26 6.02 3.71 -17.65
N ILE A 27 6.08 2.70 -16.78
CA ILE A 27 7.29 2.35 -16.02
C ILE A 27 8.40 1.94 -16.97
N GLN A 28 8.10 1.11 -17.97
CA GLN A 28 9.07 0.66 -18.97
C GLN A 28 9.57 1.81 -19.86
N ASP A 29 8.65 2.60 -20.39
CA ASP A 29 8.97 3.69 -21.33
C ASP A 29 9.72 4.85 -20.69
N SER A 30 9.53 5.08 -19.38
CA SER A 30 10.17 6.16 -18.65
C SER A 30 11.65 5.93 -18.33
N GLY A 31 12.17 4.71 -18.55
CA GLY A 31 13.55 4.36 -18.24
C GLY A 31 13.88 4.37 -16.74
N VAL A 32 12.86 4.34 -15.85
CA VAL A 32 13.11 4.23 -14.42
C VAL A 32 13.66 2.85 -14.07
N GLU A 33 14.66 2.83 -13.21
CA GLU A 33 15.26 1.60 -12.69
C GLU A 33 14.64 1.20 -11.36
N LEU A 34 14.28 2.20 -10.56
CA LEU A 34 13.74 2.05 -9.21
C LEU A 34 12.36 2.67 -9.11
N VAL A 35 11.49 2.02 -8.33
CA VAL A 35 10.15 2.55 -8.00
C VAL A 35 9.97 2.53 -6.49
N ARG A 36 9.69 3.71 -5.92
CA ARG A 36 9.34 3.87 -4.51
C ARG A 36 7.86 3.61 -4.32
N LEU A 37 7.53 2.57 -3.59
CA LEU A 37 6.19 2.31 -3.10
C LEU A 37 6.00 3.14 -1.83
N ALA A 38 4.99 4.02 -1.81
CA ALA A 38 4.78 4.97 -0.72
C ALA A 38 3.37 4.85 -0.14
N TRP A 39 3.27 4.87 1.19
CA TRP A 39 2.00 4.93 1.93
C TRP A 39 2.16 5.87 3.12
N CYS A 40 1.04 6.38 3.65
CA CYS A 40 1.07 7.19 4.87
C CYS A 40 0.82 6.30 6.10
N ASP A 41 1.58 6.53 7.17
CA ASP A 41 1.27 5.97 8.47
C ASP A 41 0.10 6.74 9.15
N VAL A 42 -0.22 6.37 10.39
CA VAL A 42 -1.33 6.98 11.14
C VAL A 42 -1.10 8.46 11.49
N HIS A 43 0.13 8.93 11.43
CA HIS A 43 0.50 10.34 11.67
C HIS A 43 0.62 11.13 10.36
N GLY A 44 0.36 10.51 9.21
CA GLY A 44 0.54 11.12 7.90
C GLY A 44 1.99 11.15 7.42
N ALA A 45 2.93 10.54 8.13
CA ALA A 45 4.31 10.43 7.68
C ALA A 45 4.40 9.44 6.52
N LEU A 46 5.12 9.85 5.46
CA LEU A 46 5.29 9.02 4.28
C LEU A 46 6.33 7.93 4.55
N ARG A 47 5.88 6.70 4.51
CA ARG A 47 6.72 5.49 4.58
C ARG A 47 6.93 4.93 3.18
N GLY A 48 8.03 4.21 2.98
CA GLY A 48 8.33 3.69 1.66
C GLY A 48 9.11 2.38 1.65
N LYS A 49 9.00 1.70 0.52
CA LYS A 49 9.80 0.54 0.14
C LYS A 49 10.22 0.72 -1.32
N THR A 50 11.50 0.56 -1.61
CA THR A 50 12.01 0.68 -2.98
C THR A 50 12.13 -0.70 -3.62
N LEU A 51 11.65 -0.82 -4.84
CA LEU A 51 11.75 -2.00 -5.68
C LEU A 51 12.43 -1.65 -7.00
N THR A 52 12.99 -2.65 -7.68
CA THR A 52 13.37 -2.52 -9.09
C THR A 52 12.10 -2.36 -9.95
N ALA A 53 12.20 -1.71 -11.10
CA ALA A 53 11.06 -1.51 -12.00
C ALA A 53 10.33 -2.81 -12.35
N PRO A 54 11.00 -3.94 -12.71
CA PRO A 54 10.31 -5.21 -12.95
C PRO A 54 9.57 -5.76 -11.73
N ALA A 55 10.13 -5.60 -10.52
CA ALA A 55 9.48 -6.02 -9.30
C ALA A 55 8.27 -5.15 -8.95
N ALA A 56 8.34 -3.84 -9.21
CA ALA A 56 7.22 -2.92 -9.04
C ALA A 56 6.05 -3.23 -9.99
N ILE A 57 6.33 -3.57 -11.23
CA ILE A 57 5.31 -4.02 -12.20
C ILE A 57 4.59 -5.27 -11.68
N LYS A 58 5.31 -6.28 -11.20
CA LYS A 58 4.70 -7.47 -10.57
C LYS A 58 3.85 -7.12 -9.34
N ALA A 59 4.30 -6.15 -8.54
CA ALA A 59 3.59 -5.73 -7.35
C ALA A 59 2.23 -5.07 -7.63
N LEU A 60 1.97 -4.53 -8.84
CA LEU A 60 0.68 -3.93 -9.21
C LEU A 60 -0.50 -4.91 -9.05
N THR A 61 -0.25 -6.20 -9.20
CA THR A 61 -1.27 -7.26 -9.05
C THR A 61 -1.02 -8.19 -7.86
N ALA A 62 0.25 -8.48 -7.57
CA ALA A 62 0.64 -9.41 -6.51
C ALA A 62 0.76 -8.76 -5.13
N GLY A 63 0.82 -7.42 -5.07
CA GLY A 63 1.19 -6.71 -3.86
C GLY A 63 2.63 -6.99 -3.44
N VAL A 64 3.06 -6.40 -2.33
CA VAL A 64 4.35 -6.66 -1.70
C VAL A 64 4.24 -6.58 -0.18
N GLY A 65 4.88 -7.52 0.51
CA GLY A 65 4.87 -7.56 1.96
C GLY A 65 5.57 -6.36 2.61
N MET A 66 5.01 -5.89 3.72
CA MET A 66 5.66 -4.96 4.64
C MET A 66 5.40 -5.39 6.08
N VAL A 67 6.26 -4.99 7.00
CA VAL A 67 6.03 -5.25 8.43
C VAL A 67 4.92 -4.33 8.96
N GLY A 68 3.88 -4.93 9.59
CA GLY A 68 2.69 -4.20 10.07
C GLY A 68 2.99 -3.19 11.18
N THR A 69 4.03 -3.43 11.99
CA THR A 69 4.43 -2.53 13.10
C THR A 69 4.78 -1.12 12.64
N LEU A 70 5.06 -0.89 11.35
CA LEU A 70 5.27 0.46 10.82
C LEU A 70 4.03 1.35 10.93
N LEU A 71 2.82 0.77 11.00
CA LEU A 71 1.58 1.53 11.28
C LEU A 71 1.35 1.81 12.76
N LEU A 72 2.10 1.16 13.64
CA LEU A 72 1.92 1.21 15.09
C LEU A 72 3.01 2.06 15.78
N LYS A 73 3.66 2.93 15.04
CA LYS A 73 4.70 3.80 15.56
C LYS A 73 4.12 5.10 16.10
N ASP A 74 4.75 5.63 17.15
CA ASP A 74 4.48 6.97 17.64
C ASP A 74 5.23 8.04 16.82
N THR A 75 5.06 9.31 17.18
CA THR A 75 5.73 10.44 16.51
C THR A 75 7.27 10.45 16.71
N SER A 76 7.78 9.65 17.62
CA SER A 76 9.23 9.44 17.86
C SER A 76 9.76 8.21 17.14
N ASP A 77 8.97 7.61 16.25
CA ASP A 77 9.27 6.40 15.48
C ASP A 77 9.49 5.13 16.35
N ARG A 78 8.91 5.10 17.56
CA ARG A 78 8.91 3.95 18.45
C ARG A 78 7.66 3.12 18.24
N THR A 79 7.78 1.79 18.28
CA THR A 79 6.61 0.89 18.30
C THR A 79 5.98 0.96 19.68
N VAL A 80 4.74 1.46 19.76
CA VAL A 80 4.04 1.71 21.04
C VAL A 80 3.50 0.42 21.63
N PHE A 81 3.03 -0.49 20.79
CA PHE A 81 2.38 -1.72 21.22
C PHE A 81 3.38 -2.86 21.33
N LYS A 82 3.24 -3.67 22.36
CA LYS A 82 4.07 -4.86 22.56
C LYS A 82 3.50 -6.05 21.78
N VAL A 83 3.65 -6.01 20.47
CA VAL A 83 3.02 -6.93 19.53
C VAL A 83 3.30 -8.41 19.77
N PHE A 84 4.32 -8.74 20.59
CA PHE A 84 4.69 -10.11 20.94
C PHE A 84 4.14 -10.55 22.31
N GLU A 85 3.55 -9.62 23.09
CA GLU A 85 2.96 -9.96 24.38
C GLU A 85 1.49 -10.35 24.23
N PRO A 86 1.03 -11.44 24.84
CA PRO A 86 -0.38 -11.84 24.78
C PRO A 86 -1.29 -10.75 25.37
N GLY A 87 -2.34 -10.39 24.65
CA GLY A 87 -3.35 -9.43 25.09
C GLY A 87 -3.01 -7.95 24.88
N ASP A 88 -1.78 -7.60 24.50
CA ASP A 88 -1.36 -6.20 24.33
C ASP A 88 -1.90 -5.56 23.04
N MET A 89 -2.36 -6.37 22.10
CA MET A 89 -2.97 -5.91 20.84
C MET A 89 -4.49 -5.78 20.89
N GLY A 90 -5.12 -6.14 22.02
CA GLY A 90 -6.54 -5.92 22.35
C GLY A 90 -7.47 -5.94 21.15
N ASP A 91 -8.03 -4.78 20.84
CA ASP A 91 -9.00 -4.58 19.76
C ASP A 91 -8.38 -4.32 18.37
N MET A 92 -7.09 -4.60 18.17
CA MET A 92 -6.42 -4.44 16.88
C MET A 92 -6.09 -5.81 16.24
N PRO A 93 -7.09 -6.53 15.73
CA PRO A 93 -6.86 -7.84 15.10
C PRO A 93 -5.95 -7.70 13.88
N GLY A 94 -5.12 -8.72 13.66
CA GLY A 94 -4.22 -8.80 12.49
C GLY A 94 -2.83 -8.17 12.69
N PHE A 95 -2.54 -7.57 13.85
CA PHE A 95 -1.22 -6.99 14.16
C PHE A 95 -0.41 -7.83 15.19
N ALA A 96 -1.04 -8.79 15.83
CA ALA A 96 -0.35 -9.65 16.81
C ALA A 96 0.83 -10.40 16.17
N GLY A 97 1.93 -10.54 16.91
CA GLY A 97 3.13 -11.23 16.45
C GLY A 97 3.92 -10.48 15.39
N ALA A 98 3.76 -9.15 15.28
CA ALA A 98 4.35 -8.33 14.23
C ALA A 98 4.01 -8.84 12.81
N ALA A 99 2.76 -9.26 12.60
CA ALA A 99 2.29 -9.79 11.33
C ALA A 99 2.59 -8.86 10.15
N ASN A 100 2.92 -9.45 9.01
CA ASN A 100 3.12 -8.70 7.79
C ASN A 100 1.78 -8.25 7.21
N LEU A 101 1.77 -7.03 6.71
CA LEU A 101 0.75 -6.50 5.82
C LEU A 101 1.19 -6.62 4.37
N MET A 102 0.27 -6.39 3.46
CA MET A 102 0.53 -6.32 2.03
C MET A 102 0.27 -4.91 1.53
N LEU A 103 1.22 -4.33 0.82
CA LEU A 103 1.04 -3.09 0.08
C LEU A 103 0.53 -3.43 -1.32
N LEU A 104 -0.63 -2.91 -1.69
CA LEU A 104 -1.13 -2.98 -3.06
C LEU A 104 -0.98 -1.61 -3.71
N PRO A 105 -0.15 -1.46 -4.75
CA PRO A 105 0.02 -0.20 -5.45
C PRO A 105 -1.24 0.23 -6.22
N ASP A 106 -1.48 1.54 -6.21
CA ASP A 106 -2.48 2.19 -7.06
C ASP A 106 -1.84 2.48 -8.43
N PRO A 107 -2.22 1.76 -9.51
CA PRO A 107 -1.58 1.89 -10.81
C PRO A 107 -1.73 3.29 -11.41
N ALA A 108 -2.86 3.97 -11.14
CA ALA A 108 -3.10 5.34 -11.63
C ALA A 108 -2.16 6.38 -11.02
N SER A 109 -1.47 6.03 -9.93
CA SER A 109 -0.61 6.94 -9.18
C SER A 109 0.84 7.00 -9.63
N PHE A 110 1.24 6.26 -10.67
CA PHE A 110 2.64 6.24 -11.11
C PHE A 110 3.11 7.63 -11.55
N GLN A 111 4.24 8.04 -11.02
CA GLN A 111 4.94 9.29 -11.35
C GLN A 111 6.44 9.07 -11.41
N VAL A 112 7.12 9.66 -12.40
CA VAL A 112 8.58 9.82 -12.38
C VAL A 112 8.93 10.95 -11.42
N LEU A 113 9.94 10.76 -10.59
CA LEU A 113 10.37 11.77 -9.61
C LEU A 113 11.42 12.69 -10.23
N PRO A 114 11.12 13.98 -10.45
CA PRO A 114 12.04 14.89 -11.14
C PRO A 114 13.33 15.18 -10.36
N TRP A 115 13.33 14.93 -9.04
CA TRP A 115 14.47 15.14 -8.16
C TRP A 115 15.29 13.88 -7.87
N ALA A 116 14.91 12.73 -8.42
CA ALA A 116 15.60 11.46 -8.17
C ALA A 116 15.85 10.75 -9.50
N ALA A 117 17.11 10.64 -9.90
CA ALA A 117 17.50 10.02 -11.15
C ALA A 117 16.94 8.61 -11.27
N ALA A 118 16.45 8.25 -12.46
CA ALA A 118 15.91 6.94 -12.82
C ALA A 118 14.92 6.35 -11.79
N THR A 119 14.17 7.21 -11.09
CA THR A 119 13.29 6.79 -9.99
C THR A 119 11.84 7.21 -10.25
N GLY A 120 10.93 6.24 -10.12
CA GLY A 120 9.49 6.47 -10.09
C GLY A 120 8.90 6.30 -8.69
N ARG A 121 7.62 6.64 -8.53
CA ARG A 121 6.84 6.43 -7.31
C ARG A 121 5.46 5.89 -7.64
N LEU A 122 4.98 4.98 -6.80
CA LEU A 122 3.60 4.52 -6.74
C LEU A 122 3.06 4.72 -5.33
N ARG A 123 1.85 5.22 -5.21
CA ARG A 123 1.12 5.22 -3.92
C ARG A 123 0.54 3.84 -3.67
N CYS A 124 0.54 3.40 -2.42
CA CYS A 124 0.06 2.10 -2.03
C CYS A 124 -1.01 2.20 -0.94
N GLN A 125 -1.82 1.16 -0.86
CA GLN A 125 -2.74 0.92 0.25
C GLN A 125 -2.31 -0.34 0.99
N PRO A 126 -2.27 -0.31 2.34
CA PRO A 126 -2.03 -1.48 3.15
C PRO A 126 -3.30 -2.34 3.26
N TRP A 127 -3.10 -3.66 3.22
CA TRP A 127 -4.10 -4.69 3.34
C TRP A 127 -3.59 -5.79 4.25
N PHE A 128 -4.48 -6.50 4.92
CA PHE A 128 -4.11 -7.76 5.56
C PHE A 128 -3.83 -8.84 4.51
N GLN A 129 -3.12 -9.90 4.89
CA GLN A 129 -2.71 -10.96 3.96
C GLN A 129 -3.89 -11.71 3.33
N ASP A 130 -5.02 -11.77 4.01
CA ASP A 130 -6.27 -12.36 3.53
C ASP A 130 -7.00 -11.51 2.48
N GLY A 131 -6.57 -10.26 2.26
CA GLY A 131 -7.19 -9.31 1.35
C GLY A 131 -8.22 -8.41 2.02
N THR A 132 -8.38 -8.46 3.34
CA THR A 132 -9.21 -7.49 4.05
C THR A 132 -8.50 -6.14 4.22
N PRO A 133 -9.25 -5.02 4.18
CA PRO A 133 -8.65 -3.70 4.30
C PRO A 133 -8.15 -3.43 5.73
N VAL A 134 -6.99 -2.79 5.84
CA VAL A 134 -6.49 -2.30 7.13
C VAL A 134 -7.32 -1.09 7.57
N PRO A 135 -7.98 -1.14 8.75
CA PRO A 135 -8.88 -0.08 9.19
C PRO A 135 -8.17 1.25 9.53
N TYR A 136 -6.89 1.18 9.85
CA TYR A 136 -6.05 2.34 10.26
C TYR A 136 -5.29 2.98 9.07
N ASP A 137 -5.60 2.60 7.83
CA ASP A 137 -5.06 3.27 6.65
C ASP A 137 -5.67 4.68 6.53
N SER A 138 -4.88 5.70 6.83
CA SER A 138 -5.29 7.11 6.82
C SER A 138 -5.86 7.55 5.47
N ARG A 139 -5.30 7.05 4.37
CA ARG A 139 -5.82 7.33 3.02
C ARG A 139 -7.21 6.74 2.80
N ARG A 140 -7.45 5.52 3.24
CA ARG A 140 -8.76 4.87 3.14
C ARG A 140 -9.81 5.58 3.99
N VAL A 141 -9.43 6.03 5.18
CA VAL A 141 -10.31 6.83 6.04
C VAL A 141 -10.72 8.11 5.33
N LEU A 142 -9.77 8.83 4.74
CA LEU A 142 -10.06 10.04 3.94
C LEU A 142 -10.96 9.74 2.74
N GLN A 143 -10.67 8.69 1.97
CA GLN A 143 -11.48 8.30 0.81
C GLN A 143 -12.94 8.01 1.20
N ARG A 144 -13.16 7.31 2.32
CA ARG A 144 -14.52 7.05 2.84
C ARG A 144 -15.23 8.34 3.26
N ALA A 145 -14.53 9.24 3.94
CA ALA A 145 -15.09 10.52 4.33
C ALA A 145 -15.49 11.37 3.12
N LEU A 146 -14.64 11.42 2.09
CA LEU A 146 -14.95 12.14 0.83
C LEU A 146 -16.15 11.53 0.10
N ALA A 147 -16.25 10.19 0.04
CA ALA A 147 -17.40 9.53 -0.56
C ALA A 147 -18.71 9.88 0.16
N GLN A 148 -18.71 9.82 1.51
CA GLN A 148 -19.87 10.18 2.33
C GLN A 148 -20.29 11.66 2.17
N LEU A 149 -19.31 12.57 2.00
CA LEU A 149 -19.60 13.97 1.73
C LEU A 149 -20.22 14.17 0.34
N GLY A 150 -19.70 13.47 -0.67
CA GLY A 150 -20.25 13.52 -2.03
C GLY A 150 -21.68 12.99 -2.14
N GLU A 151 -22.09 12.04 -1.28
CA GLU A 151 -23.46 11.53 -1.22
C GLU A 151 -24.45 12.52 -0.57
N ARG A 152 -23.96 13.48 0.19
CA ARG A 152 -24.77 14.47 0.91
C ARG A 152 -24.94 15.80 0.18
N GLY A 153 -24.32 15.98 -0.97
CA GLY A 153 -24.37 17.16 -1.84
C GLY A 153 -23.23 18.10 -1.58
#